data_b9c17745f263d08eac18fe57353e73d4
#
_entry.id   b9c17745f263d08eac18fe57353e73d4
#
_cell.length_a   1.000
_cell.length_b   1.000
_cell.length_c   1.000
_cell.angle_alpha   90.00
_cell.angle_beta   90.00
_cell.angle_gamma   90.00
#
_symmetry.space_group_name_H-M   'P 1'
#
loop_
_entity.id
_entity.type
_entity.pdbx_description
1 polymer ?
#
loop_
_entity_poly.entity_id
_entity_poly.type
_entity_poly.pdbx_seq_one_letter_code
_entity_poly.pdbx_strand_id
1 'polypeptide(L)'
;QAVKNGKCTGSLAHGWAPVGAMEFDLELAPGQSRSILLGLGYIENPQEEKFTAPGVINKARSDAMMARYAAPDAFDRAKEALKAQWTQLLSNYSACTGDEKVDRMVNIWNQYQCMVTFNMSRSASYFESGMGRGMGFRDSCQDLLGFVHMIPEKARERLLDIAATQFPDGSAYHQYQPLTKKGNLAVGSGFNDDPLWLVAGTDAYLRETGDYSILEEQVPFDNDESLAAPFLEHLRRSVNYTMTHLGPHKLPLIGRADWNDCLNLNCFSAHPGESFQITGPSEGPVAESVFIGGMFVKYGTAYARLCIHLGLVDEAAKVTAAVEEMNAACLSAGWDGAWFRRAYDAYGAPIGSKECKEGQIFIEPQGMCVMAGIGKQSGEALKAMQSVEERLDTKYGIVLLQPAYTEYYLNLGEISSYPPGYKENAGIFCHNNPWVVCAEAEIGRGDRAFQVYARTCPAYTEAISEIHRTEPYVYSQMIAGKDAPSFGEAKNSWLTGTAAWTFLSISQAILG
;
A
#
# COMPACT_ATOMS: atom_id res chain seq x y z
N GLN A 1 -25.06 5.90 30.75
CA GLN A 1 -26.10 6.13 31.79
C GLN A 1 -26.95 7.35 31.48
N ALA A 2 -26.36 8.49 30.96
CA ALA A 2 -27.11 9.68 30.55
C ALA A 2 -28.17 9.35 29.48
N VAL A 3 -27.78 8.64 28.41
CA VAL A 3 -28.71 8.20 27.36
C VAL A 3 -29.82 7.31 27.92
N LYS A 4 -29.47 6.36 28.81
CA LYS A 4 -30.45 5.47 29.48
C LYS A 4 -31.43 6.22 30.35
N ASN A 5 -31.04 7.34 30.93
CA ASN A 5 -31.86 8.17 31.82
C ASN A 5 -32.57 9.31 31.05
N GLY A 6 -32.42 9.40 29.74
CA GLY A 6 -33.02 10.46 28.91
C GLY A 6 -32.61 11.87 29.30
N LYS A 7 -31.43 12.05 29.89
CA LYS A 7 -30.99 13.37 30.37
C LYS A 7 -29.51 13.60 30.08
N CYS A 8 -29.22 14.55 29.20
CA CYS A 8 -27.84 14.98 28.93
C CYS A 8 -27.25 15.71 30.13
N THR A 9 -25.99 15.38 30.45
CA THR A 9 -25.29 15.94 31.61
C THR A 9 -24.43 17.16 31.25
N GLY A 10 -24.27 17.49 29.95
CA GLY A 10 -23.40 18.55 29.46
C GLY A 10 -21.93 18.35 29.83
N SER A 11 -21.49 17.10 29.98
CA SER A 11 -20.14 16.77 30.39
C SER A 11 -19.12 17.10 29.31
N LEU A 12 -17.93 17.51 29.71
CA LEU A 12 -16.77 17.70 28.84
C LEU A 12 -16.03 16.38 28.68
N ALA A 13 -15.76 15.98 27.43
CA ALA A 13 -15.01 14.78 27.10
C ALA A 13 -13.67 15.17 26.46
N HIS A 14 -12.59 15.15 27.23
CA HIS A 14 -11.23 15.34 26.74
C HIS A 14 -10.48 14.00 26.73
N GLY A 15 -9.87 13.64 25.61
CA GLY A 15 -9.11 12.39 25.47
C GLY A 15 -9.95 11.10 25.59
N TRP A 16 -11.26 11.22 25.44
CA TRP A 16 -12.23 10.10 25.46
C TRP A 16 -12.90 10.00 24.09
N ALA A 17 -13.63 8.91 23.87
CA ALA A 17 -14.53 8.78 22.73
C ALA A 17 -15.82 9.59 23.00
N PRO A 18 -15.94 10.85 22.51
CA PRO A 18 -17.10 11.68 22.77
C PRO A 18 -18.32 11.17 22.03
N VAL A 19 -19.48 11.25 22.67
CA VAL A 19 -20.78 10.87 22.09
C VAL A 19 -21.70 12.09 22.10
N GLY A 20 -22.18 12.49 20.93
CA GLY A 20 -23.31 13.42 20.80
C GLY A 20 -24.62 12.63 20.86
N ALA A 21 -25.48 12.93 21.83
CA ALA A 21 -26.80 12.30 21.94
C ALA A 21 -27.88 13.36 21.75
N MET A 22 -28.88 13.03 20.93
CA MET A 22 -30.09 13.85 20.72
C MET A 22 -31.30 12.98 21.03
N GLU A 23 -32.29 13.56 21.71
CA GLU A 23 -33.56 12.91 22.05
C GLU A 23 -34.70 13.66 21.38
N PHE A 24 -35.61 12.94 20.76
CA PHE A 24 -36.79 13.47 20.10
C PHE A 24 -38.03 12.72 20.60
N ASP A 25 -38.97 13.45 21.23
CA ASP A 25 -40.26 12.91 21.56
C ASP A 25 -41.21 13.07 20.34
N LEU A 26 -41.73 11.95 19.84
CA LEU A 26 -42.55 11.91 18.65
C LEU A 26 -43.87 11.20 18.92
N GLU A 27 -44.96 11.90 18.64
CA GLU A 27 -46.29 11.31 18.55
C GLU A 27 -46.71 11.19 17.07
N LEU A 28 -47.05 9.98 16.65
CA LEU A 28 -47.44 9.67 15.28
C LEU A 28 -48.84 9.05 15.26
N ALA A 29 -49.77 9.69 14.57
CA ALA A 29 -51.07 9.11 14.27
C ALA A 29 -50.95 8.00 13.21
N PRO A 30 -51.94 7.08 13.11
CA PRO A 30 -51.93 6.05 12.07
C PRO A 30 -51.75 6.62 10.67
N GLY A 31 -50.75 6.12 9.93
CA GLY A 31 -50.44 6.61 8.57
C GLY A 31 -49.58 7.87 8.52
N GLN A 32 -49.21 8.46 9.65
CA GLN A 32 -48.38 9.66 9.71
C GLN A 32 -46.87 9.26 9.78
N SER A 33 -46.04 10.02 9.06
CA SER A 33 -44.57 9.90 9.12
C SER A 33 -43.92 11.24 9.47
N ARG A 34 -42.77 11.22 10.10
CA ARG A 34 -41.95 12.39 10.38
C ARG A 34 -40.50 12.13 10.06
N SER A 35 -39.87 13.04 9.33
CA SER A 35 -38.45 12.99 8.99
C SER A 35 -37.66 13.94 9.90
N ILE A 36 -36.51 13.51 10.35
CA ILE A 36 -35.57 14.32 11.13
C ILE A 36 -34.27 14.34 10.35
N LEU A 37 -33.76 15.53 10.08
CA LEU A 37 -32.45 15.72 9.45
C LEU A 37 -31.42 16.00 10.53
N LEU A 38 -30.38 15.18 10.58
CA LEU A 38 -29.21 15.36 11.44
C LEU A 38 -27.99 15.68 10.58
N GLY A 39 -27.22 16.68 10.97
CA GLY A 39 -25.98 17.05 10.32
C GLY A 39 -24.79 16.86 11.26
N LEU A 40 -23.72 16.20 10.78
CA LEU A 40 -22.41 16.15 11.39
C LEU A 40 -21.39 16.60 10.36
N GLY A 41 -20.54 17.57 10.73
CA GLY A 41 -19.55 18.09 9.81
C GLY A 41 -18.36 18.71 10.53
N TYR A 42 -17.30 18.94 9.80
CA TYR A 42 -16.13 19.67 10.21
C TYR A 42 -15.95 20.91 9.32
N ILE A 43 -15.72 22.06 9.94
CA ILE A 43 -15.44 23.31 9.24
C ILE A 43 -14.28 24.00 9.91
N GLU A 44 -13.26 24.30 9.12
CA GLU A 44 -12.10 25.03 9.58
C GLU A 44 -12.31 26.53 9.38
N ASN A 45 -12.06 27.30 10.45
CA ASN A 45 -11.95 28.74 10.34
C ASN A 45 -10.47 29.14 10.20
N PRO A 46 -10.13 30.14 9.39
CA PRO A 46 -8.80 30.76 9.42
C PRO A 46 -8.41 31.17 10.84
N GLN A 47 -7.12 31.17 11.13
CA GLN A 47 -6.62 31.43 12.48
C GLN A 47 -7.14 32.78 13.05
N GLU A 48 -7.20 33.79 12.21
CA GLU A 48 -7.66 35.13 12.54
C GLU A 48 -9.17 35.25 12.75
N GLU A 49 -9.95 34.35 12.16
CA GLU A 49 -11.42 34.29 12.23
C GLU A 49 -11.94 33.24 13.22
N LYS A 50 -11.04 32.54 13.92
CA LYS A 50 -11.41 31.38 14.75
C LYS A 50 -12.38 31.72 15.88
N PHE A 51 -12.23 32.91 16.46
CA PHE A 51 -13.05 33.38 17.57
C PHE A 51 -13.70 34.72 17.26
N THR A 52 -14.97 34.90 17.66
CA THR A 52 -15.67 36.20 17.61
C THR A 52 -15.44 37.01 18.86
N ALA A 53 -15.08 36.36 19.97
CA ALA A 53 -14.68 36.95 21.26
C ALA A 53 -13.80 35.93 22.03
N PRO A 54 -13.07 36.30 23.07
CA PRO A 54 -12.29 35.38 23.85
C PRO A 54 -13.07 34.15 24.30
N GLY A 55 -12.66 32.95 23.81
CA GLY A 55 -13.31 31.67 24.10
C GLY A 55 -14.62 31.38 23.34
N VAL A 56 -15.06 32.26 22.44
CA VAL A 56 -16.29 32.09 21.64
C VAL A 56 -15.94 31.75 20.21
N ILE A 57 -16.11 30.48 19.83
CA ILE A 57 -15.84 30.00 18.48
C ILE A 57 -16.77 30.68 17.47
N ASN A 58 -16.22 31.14 16.35
CA ASN A 58 -16.97 31.70 15.25
C ASN A 58 -17.73 30.58 14.51
N LYS A 59 -19.05 30.60 14.58
CA LYS A 59 -19.93 29.60 13.96
C LYS A 59 -20.51 30.02 12.60
N ALA A 60 -20.17 31.20 12.09
CA ALA A 60 -20.80 31.76 10.88
C ALA A 60 -20.74 30.79 9.69
N ARG A 61 -19.58 30.15 9.46
CA ARG A 61 -19.42 29.16 8.36
C ARG A 61 -20.22 27.88 8.60
N SER A 62 -20.27 27.38 9.83
CA SER A 62 -21.06 26.18 10.17
C SER A 62 -22.56 26.46 10.08
N ASP A 63 -23.00 27.62 10.54
CA ASP A 63 -24.40 28.01 10.47
C ASP A 63 -24.85 28.19 9.01
N ALA A 64 -24.03 28.78 8.16
CA ALA A 64 -24.29 28.89 6.72
C ALA A 64 -24.37 27.51 6.04
N MET A 65 -23.50 26.57 6.40
CA MET A 65 -23.58 25.19 5.89
C MET A 65 -24.85 24.49 6.37
N MET A 66 -25.18 24.57 7.64
CA MET A 66 -26.42 23.98 8.18
C MET A 66 -27.66 24.58 7.51
N ALA A 67 -27.70 25.91 7.30
CA ALA A 67 -28.80 26.59 6.60
C ALA A 67 -28.98 26.08 5.16
N ARG A 68 -27.90 25.77 4.45
CA ARG A 68 -27.93 25.19 3.11
C ARG A 68 -28.71 23.87 3.05
N TYR A 69 -28.61 23.04 4.08
CA TYR A 69 -29.27 21.74 4.15
C TYR A 69 -30.63 21.79 4.85
N ALA A 70 -31.02 22.90 5.49
CA ALA A 70 -32.31 23.07 6.13
C ALA A 70 -33.45 23.33 5.16
N ALA A 71 -33.15 23.70 3.90
CA ALA A 71 -34.17 23.92 2.89
C ALA A 71 -34.92 22.61 2.54
N PRO A 72 -36.24 22.65 2.27
CA PRO A 72 -36.95 21.50 1.77
C PRO A 72 -36.24 20.90 0.56
N ASP A 73 -36.24 19.59 0.41
CA ASP A 73 -35.57 18.84 -0.69
C ASP A 73 -34.04 19.00 -0.80
N ALA A 74 -33.39 19.84 0.01
CA ALA A 74 -31.91 20.01 -0.03
C ALA A 74 -31.15 18.72 0.23
N PHE A 75 -31.62 17.90 1.16
CA PHE A 75 -31.04 16.58 1.44
C PHE A 75 -31.16 15.65 0.23
N ASP A 76 -32.34 15.58 -0.39
CA ASP A 76 -32.57 14.70 -1.54
C ASP A 76 -31.73 15.13 -2.74
N ARG A 77 -31.63 16.44 -3.02
CA ARG A 77 -30.73 16.96 -4.05
C ARG A 77 -29.26 16.63 -3.76
N ALA A 78 -28.81 16.78 -2.51
CA ALA A 78 -27.45 16.47 -2.13
C ALA A 78 -27.15 14.97 -2.27
N LYS A 79 -28.11 14.12 -1.89
CA LYS A 79 -28.01 12.66 -2.04
C LYS A 79 -27.92 12.24 -3.52
N GLU A 80 -28.77 12.81 -4.38
CA GLU A 80 -28.70 12.51 -5.82
C GLU A 80 -27.41 13.04 -6.46
N ALA A 81 -26.92 14.20 -6.05
CA ALA A 81 -25.63 14.74 -6.52
C ALA A 81 -24.46 13.82 -6.10
N LEU A 82 -24.45 13.34 -4.87
CA LEU A 82 -23.44 12.38 -4.39
C LEU A 82 -23.51 11.06 -5.17
N LYS A 83 -24.71 10.54 -5.39
CA LYS A 83 -24.93 9.34 -6.20
C LYS A 83 -24.42 9.52 -7.62
N ALA A 84 -24.71 10.65 -8.26
CA ALA A 84 -24.23 10.95 -9.60
C ALA A 84 -22.70 11.01 -9.66
N GLN A 85 -22.06 11.65 -8.67
CA GLN A 85 -20.60 11.71 -8.56
C GLN A 85 -19.97 10.30 -8.47
N TRP A 86 -20.49 9.45 -7.59
CA TRP A 86 -19.99 8.08 -7.46
C TRP A 86 -20.26 7.25 -8.72
N THR A 87 -21.42 7.40 -9.34
CA THR A 87 -21.72 6.72 -10.60
C THR A 87 -20.73 7.13 -11.69
N GLN A 88 -20.38 8.42 -11.78
CA GLN A 88 -19.39 8.91 -12.74
C GLN A 88 -17.99 8.32 -12.47
N LEU A 89 -17.52 8.36 -11.22
CA LEU A 89 -16.21 7.81 -10.86
C LEU A 89 -16.11 6.30 -11.17
N LEU A 90 -17.12 5.54 -10.76
CA LEU A 90 -17.15 4.08 -10.92
C LEU A 90 -17.42 3.63 -12.37
N SER A 91 -17.92 4.51 -13.24
CA SER A 91 -18.18 4.19 -14.65
C SER A 91 -16.93 4.13 -15.52
N ASN A 92 -15.78 4.59 -15.01
CA ASN A 92 -14.51 4.56 -15.75
C ASN A 92 -13.98 3.14 -15.93
N TYR A 93 -14.37 2.22 -15.05
CA TYR A 93 -14.07 0.80 -15.19
C TYR A 93 -15.27 -0.04 -14.75
N SER A 94 -15.69 -0.98 -15.59
CA SER A 94 -16.73 -1.94 -15.25
C SER A 94 -16.50 -3.28 -15.93
N ALA A 95 -16.84 -4.35 -15.25
CA ALA A 95 -16.78 -5.72 -15.77
C ALA A 95 -18.11 -6.44 -15.56
N CYS A 96 -18.42 -7.38 -16.44
CA CYS A 96 -19.55 -8.29 -16.32
C CYS A 96 -19.03 -9.72 -16.59
N THR A 97 -18.70 -10.41 -15.51
CA THR A 97 -18.03 -11.71 -15.57
C THR A 97 -19.01 -12.88 -15.47
N GLY A 98 -20.25 -12.62 -15.03
CA GLY A 98 -21.22 -13.65 -14.67
C GLY A 98 -21.04 -14.20 -13.24
N ASP A 99 -19.99 -13.80 -12.51
CA ASP A 99 -19.84 -14.02 -11.07
C ASP A 99 -20.22 -12.75 -10.33
N GLU A 100 -21.37 -12.75 -9.67
CA GLU A 100 -21.87 -11.58 -8.94
C GLU A 100 -20.93 -11.08 -7.85
N LYS A 101 -20.10 -11.95 -7.27
CA LYS A 101 -19.14 -11.58 -6.23
C LYS A 101 -17.99 -10.78 -6.83
N VAL A 102 -17.46 -11.23 -7.96
CA VAL A 102 -16.43 -10.49 -8.71
C VAL A 102 -17.00 -9.15 -9.16
N ASP A 103 -18.16 -9.17 -9.82
CA ASP A 103 -18.78 -7.97 -10.39
C ASP A 103 -19.05 -6.91 -9.31
N ARG A 104 -19.54 -7.32 -8.13
CA ARG A 104 -19.78 -6.44 -6.98
C ARG A 104 -18.49 -5.82 -6.45
N MET A 105 -17.44 -6.62 -6.31
CA MET A 105 -16.15 -6.12 -5.80
C MET A 105 -15.49 -5.19 -6.80
N VAL A 106 -15.35 -5.62 -8.05
CA VAL A 106 -14.61 -4.88 -9.09
C VAL A 106 -15.32 -3.58 -9.47
N ASN A 107 -16.64 -3.61 -9.63
CA ASN A 107 -17.39 -2.44 -10.10
C ASN A 107 -17.68 -1.41 -9.00
N ILE A 108 -17.63 -1.81 -7.71
CA ILE A 108 -18.05 -0.91 -6.62
C ILE A 108 -17.03 -0.90 -5.48
N TRP A 109 -16.96 -1.97 -4.69
CA TRP A 109 -16.35 -1.91 -3.37
C TRP A 109 -14.84 -1.79 -3.38
N ASN A 110 -14.17 -2.44 -4.33
CA ASN A 110 -12.72 -2.33 -4.46
C ASN A 110 -12.31 -0.90 -4.85
N GLN A 111 -12.95 -0.33 -5.89
CA GLN A 111 -12.71 1.04 -6.32
C GLN A 111 -13.06 2.05 -5.21
N TYR A 112 -14.17 1.83 -4.49
CA TYR A 112 -14.57 2.65 -3.36
C TYR A 112 -13.50 2.65 -2.27
N GLN A 113 -12.97 1.49 -1.90
CA GLN A 113 -11.89 1.41 -0.90
C GLN A 113 -10.59 2.08 -1.38
N CYS A 114 -10.23 1.99 -2.66
CA CYS A 114 -9.10 2.72 -3.22
C CYS A 114 -9.28 4.25 -3.06
N MET A 115 -10.49 4.77 -3.28
CA MET A 115 -10.81 6.19 -3.06
C MET A 115 -10.78 6.58 -1.58
N VAL A 116 -11.23 5.70 -0.67
CA VAL A 116 -11.11 5.93 0.78
C VAL A 116 -9.64 5.99 1.18
N THR A 117 -8.82 5.06 0.70
CA THR A 117 -7.37 5.05 0.98
C THR A 117 -6.70 6.33 0.48
N PHE A 118 -7.03 6.79 -0.73
CA PHE A 118 -6.55 8.05 -1.27
C PHE A 118 -6.96 9.24 -0.39
N ASN A 119 -8.25 9.39 -0.09
CA ASN A 119 -8.77 10.53 0.66
C ASN A 119 -8.25 10.61 2.09
N MET A 120 -8.09 9.47 2.75
CA MET A 120 -7.58 9.38 4.13
C MET A 120 -6.07 9.37 4.20
N SER A 121 -5.38 9.19 3.08
CA SER A 121 -3.90 9.25 2.95
C SER A 121 -3.15 8.34 3.93
N ARG A 122 -3.76 7.24 4.39
CA ARG A 122 -3.27 6.32 5.43
C ARG A 122 -2.82 6.98 6.74
N SER A 123 -2.67 8.30 6.78
CA SER A 123 -2.21 9.06 7.94
C SER A 123 -3.33 9.55 8.84
N ALA A 124 -4.56 9.52 8.38
CA ALA A 124 -5.74 9.93 9.14
C ALA A 124 -6.35 8.78 9.97
N SER A 125 -5.81 7.58 9.87
CA SER A 125 -6.29 6.43 10.63
C SER A 125 -5.78 6.46 12.06
N TYR A 126 -6.70 6.52 12.98
CA TYR A 126 -6.42 6.39 14.40
C TYR A 126 -5.85 4.99 14.76
N PHE A 127 -6.22 3.98 14.00
CA PHE A 127 -5.87 2.58 14.28
C PHE A 127 -4.58 2.13 13.61
N GLU A 128 -4.29 2.59 12.41
CA GLU A 128 -3.14 2.11 11.66
C GLU A 128 -1.91 2.99 11.84
N SER A 129 -2.04 4.27 11.60
CA SER A 129 -0.89 5.19 11.57
C SER A 129 -0.85 6.14 12.75
N GLY A 130 -1.95 6.28 13.49
CA GLY A 130 -2.10 7.29 14.52
C GLY A 130 -2.13 8.72 13.94
N MET A 131 -2.29 9.69 14.81
CA MET A 131 -2.22 11.10 14.42
C MET A 131 -0.75 11.56 14.35
N GLY A 132 -0.38 12.17 13.23
CA GLY A 132 0.95 12.75 13.05
C GLY A 132 1.96 11.88 12.32
N ARG A 133 1.62 10.65 11.96
CA ARG A 133 2.42 9.85 11.01
C ARG A 133 2.27 10.43 9.61
N GLY A 134 3.36 10.44 8.84
CA GLY A 134 3.37 10.88 7.45
C GLY A 134 2.75 9.85 6.50
N MET A 135 2.63 10.25 5.25
CA MET A 135 2.30 9.36 4.13
C MET A 135 3.57 8.65 3.68
N GLY A 136 3.52 7.34 3.50
CA GLY A 136 4.63 6.57 2.96
C GLY A 136 4.91 6.93 1.50
N PHE A 137 6.18 7.05 1.15
CA PHE A 137 6.63 7.27 -0.24
C PHE A 137 6.14 6.14 -1.14
N ARG A 138 6.52 4.91 -0.84
CA ARG A 138 6.10 3.73 -1.60
C ARG A 138 4.60 3.45 -1.50
N ASP A 139 4.00 3.68 -0.32
CA ASP A 139 2.57 3.48 -0.12
C ASP A 139 1.75 4.34 -1.06
N SER A 140 2.11 5.62 -1.18
CA SER A 140 1.43 6.56 -2.05
C SER A 140 1.57 6.21 -3.54
N CYS A 141 2.75 5.72 -3.96
CA CYS A 141 2.96 5.22 -5.32
C CYS A 141 2.13 3.98 -5.63
N GLN A 142 1.98 3.07 -4.65
CA GLN A 142 1.20 1.85 -4.83
C GLN A 142 -0.31 2.10 -4.78
N ASP A 143 -0.77 2.99 -3.88
CA ASP A 143 -2.19 3.35 -3.79
C ASP A 143 -2.71 3.97 -5.10
N LEU A 144 -1.84 4.69 -5.82
CA LEU A 144 -2.14 5.26 -7.13
C LEU A 144 -2.61 4.19 -8.14
N LEU A 145 -2.09 2.97 -8.08
CA LEU A 145 -2.50 1.86 -8.95
C LEU A 145 -4.00 1.57 -8.88
N GLY A 146 -4.64 1.90 -7.76
CA GLY A 146 -6.07 1.64 -7.52
C GLY A 146 -7.00 2.80 -7.87
N PHE A 147 -6.48 4.01 -8.14
CA PHE A 147 -7.35 5.17 -8.40
C PHE A 147 -6.96 6.00 -9.64
N VAL A 148 -5.87 5.70 -10.31
CA VAL A 148 -5.39 6.48 -11.46
C VAL A 148 -6.44 6.60 -12.57
N HIS A 149 -7.22 5.56 -12.82
CA HIS A 149 -8.29 5.54 -13.82
C HIS A 149 -9.52 6.39 -13.42
N MET A 150 -9.70 6.66 -12.13
CA MET A 150 -10.85 7.44 -11.62
C MET A 150 -10.55 8.93 -11.53
N ILE A 151 -9.34 9.30 -11.08
CA ILE A 151 -8.95 10.68 -10.80
C ILE A 151 -7.51 10.95 -11.26
N PRO A 152 -7.23 10.86 -12.58
CA PRO A 152 -5.88 10.96 -13.12
C PRO A 152 -5.17 12.28 -12.77
N GLU A 153 -5.92 13.40 -12.65
CA GLU A 153 -5.35 14.68 -12.25
C GLU A 153 -4.78 14.63 -10.82
N LYS A 154 -5.46 13.92 -9.92
CA LYS A 154 -4.99 13.74 -8.54
C LYS A 154 -3.83 12.75 -8.46
N ALA A 155 -3.80 11.77 -9.34
CA ALA A 155 -2.66 10.88 -9.49
C ALA A 155 -1.41 11.66 -9.93
N ARG A 156 -1.56 12.57 -10.91
CA ARG A 156 -0.48 13.46 -11.36
C ARG A 156 0.04 14.34 -10.23
N GLU A 157 -0.83 15.04 -9.52
CA GLU A 157 -0.45 15.84 -8.36
C GLU A 157 0.34 15.01 -7.32
N ARG A 158 -0.13 13.79 -7.04
CA ARG A 158 0.50 12.90 -6.06
C ARG A 158 1.91 12.48 -6.49
N LEU A 159 2.12 12.17 -7.78
CA LEU A 159 3.44 11.80 -8.29
C LEU A 159 4.44 12.96 -8.16
N LEU A 160 4.01 14.20 -8.44
CA LEU A 160 4.85 15.38 -8.28
C LEU A 160 5.18 15.66 -6.80
N ASP A 161 4.19 15.54 -5.91
CA ASP A 161 4.38 15.67 -4.46
C ASP A 161 5.41 14.65 -3.91
N ILE A 162 5.31 13.40 -4.36
CA ILE A 162 6.22 12.32 -3.94
C ILE A 162 7.62 12.57 -4.47
N ALA A 163 7.76 12.89 -5.76
CA ALA A 163 9.05 13.15 -6.38
C ALA A 163 9.79 14.32 -5.70
N ALA A 164 9.07 15.35 -5.25
CA ALA A 164 9.65 16.47 -4.53
C ALA A 164 10.32 16.07 -3.19
N THR A 165 10.05 14.88 -2.68
CA THR A 165 10.68 14.33 -1.47
C THR A 165 11.83 13.36 -1.76
N GLN A 166 12.23 13.22 -3.02
CA GLN A 166 13.40 12.44 -3.40
C GLN A 166 14.69 13.24 -3.16
N PHE A 167 15.76 12.57 -2.72
CA PHE A 167 17.07 13.19 -2.57
C PHE A 167 17.81 13.27 -3.93
N PRO A 168 18.80 14.19 -4.04
CA PRO A 168 19.57 14.34 -5.28
C PRO A 168 20.36 13.10 -5.73
N ASP A 169 20.66 12.15 -4.83
CA ASP A 169 21.31 10.89 -5.15
C ASP A 169 20.34 9.82 -5.70
N GLY A 170 19.04 10.08 -5.64
CA GLY A 170 17.98 9.17 -6.11
C GLY A 170 17.32 8.36 -4.99
N SER A 171 17.83 8.39 -3.77
CA SER A 171 17.13 7.87 -2.58
C SER A 171 15.95 8.78 -2.21
N ALA A 172 15.17 8.40 -1.20
CA ALA A 172 13.97 9.16 -0.84
C ALA A 172 13.76 9.20 0.68
N TYR A 173 13.00 10.20 1.13
CA TYR A 173 12.35 10.11 2.43
C TYR A 173 11.38 8.94 2.43
N HIS A 174 11.39 8.17 3.50
CA HIS A 174 10.42 7.08 3.64
C HIS A 174 8.99 7.59 3.82
N GLN A 175 8.82 8.78 4.40
CA GLN A 175 7.52 9.42 4.58
C GLN A 175 7.60 10.94 4.36
N TYR A 176 6.46 11.53 4.00
CA TYR A 176 6.26 12.97 3.92
C TYR A 176 4.95 13.39 4.61
N GLN A 177 4.86 14.66 5.00
CA GLN A 177 3.69 15.18 5.69
C GLN A 177 2.62 15.64 4.68
N PRO A 178 1.38 15.14 4.76
CA PRO A 178 0.35 15.41 3.74
C PRO A 178 -0.05 16.89 3.63
N LEU A 179 0.02 17.65 4.74
CA LEU A 179 -0.36 19.06 4.74
C LEU A 179 0.73 19.98 4.20
N THR A 180 1.99 19.71 4.50
CA THR A 180 3.13 20.54 4.09
C THR A 180 3.79 20.07 2.83
N LYS A 181 3.52 18.83 2.41
CA LYS A 181 4.16 18.14 1.26
C LYS A 181 5.67 17.97 1.43
N LYS A 182 6.20 18.04 2.65
CA LYS A 182 7.62 17.95 2.94
C LYS A 182 8.01 16.58 3.50
N GLY A 183 9.20 16.14 3.14
CA GLY A 183 9.81 14.93 3.66
C GLY A 183 9.98 14.97 5.18
N ASN A 184 9.95 13.80 5.81
CA ASN A 184 10.02 13.64 7.26
C ASN A 184 11.14 12.68 7.67
N LEU A 185 12.27 13.23 8.13
CA LEU A 185 13.42 12.43 8.62
C LEU A 185 13.15 11.71 9.93
N ALA A 186 12.13 12.09 10.69
CA ALA A 186 11.84 11.45 11.99
C ALA A 186 11.47 9.96 11.85
N VAL A 187 10.99 9.54 10.68
CA VAL A 187 10.70 8.14 10.36
C VAL A 187 11.81 7.47 9.54
N GLY A 188 12.86 8.22 9.21
CA GLY A 188 14.04 7.70 8.52
C GLY A 188 14.00 7.82 7.00
N SER A 189 15.05 7.30 6.40
CA SER A 189 15.29 7.17 4.97
C SER A 189 16.13 5.90 4.73
N GLY A 190 16.58 5.65 3.51
CA GLY A 190 17.44 4.51 3.21
C GLY A 190 16.67 3.19 3.06
N PHE A 191 15.39 3.24 2.72
CA PHE A 191 14.62 2.10 2.24
C PHE A 191 14.85 2.00 0.73
N ASN A 192 15.67 1.04 0.32
CA ASN A 192 16.21 1.07 -1.04
C ASN A 192 15.24 0.59 -2.12
N ASP A 193 14.05 0.12 -1.76
CA ASP A 193 12.95 -0.12 -2.68
C ASP A 193 12.15 1.15 -3.03
N ASP A 194 12.13 2.16 -2.12
CA ASP A 194 11.33 3.38 -2.30
C ASP A 194 11.50 4.03 -3.69
N PRO A 195 12.72 4.25 -4.22
CA PRO A 195 12.90 4.89 -5.51
C PRO A 195 12.20 4.17 -6.68
N LEU A 196 12.19 2.84 -6.67
CA LEU A 196 11.58 2.07 -7.76
C LEU A 196 10.05 2.15 -7.76
N TRP A 197 9.43 2.45 -6.61
CA TRP A 197 7.99 2.66 -6.55
C TRP A 197 7.54 3.93 -7.27
N LEU A 198 8.39 4.98 -7.33
CA LEU A 198 8.11 6.16 -8.16
C LEU A 198 8.03 5.79 -9.64
N VAL A 199 8.94 4.93 -10.11
CA VAL A 199 8.91 4.41 -11.48
C VAL A 199 7.64 3.59 -11.72
N ALA A 200 7.26 2.74 -10.77
CA ALA A 200 6.03 1.93 -10.84
C ALA A 200 4.76 2.78 -10.95
N GLY A 201 4.62 3.79 -10.08
CA GLY A 201 3.48 4.70 -10.11
C GLY A 201 3.42 5.53 -11.38
N THR A 202 4.59 5.95 -11.89
CA THR A 202 4.67 6.70 -13.15
C THR A 202 4.34 5.83 -14.36
N ASP A 203 4.84 4.59 -14.44
CA ASP A 203 4.47 3.65 -15.51
C ASP A 203 2.94 3.44 -15.56
N ALA A 204 2.32 3.24 -14.39
CA ALA A 204 0.86 3.11 -14.31
C ALA A 204 0.13 4.37 -14.78
N TYR A 205 0.59 5.56 -14.37
CA TYR A 205 0.00 6.83 -14.80
C TYR A 205 0.11 7.05 -16.32
N LEU A 206 1.30 6.84 -16.87
CA LEU A 206 1.54 7.03 -18.31
C LEU A 206 0.75 6.04 -19.16
N ARG A 207 0.64 4.80 -18.72
CA ARG A 207 -0.14 3.75 -19.42
C ARG A 207 -1.63 4.04 -19.41
N GLU A 208 -2.16 4.58 -18.31
CA GLU A 208 -3.57 4.91 -18.17
C GLU A 208 -3.94 6.19 -18.95
N THR A 209 -3.11 7.22 -18.86
CA THR A 209 -3.47 8.56 -19.32
C THR A 209 -2.87 8.94 -20.67
N GLY A 210 -1.71 8.40 -21.03
CA GLY A 210 -0.91 8.88 -22.17
C GLY A 210 -0.34 10.29 -21.96
N ASP A 211 -0.39 10.85 -20.75
CA ASP A 211 0.08 12.20 -20.45
C ASP A 211 1.58 12.22 -20.16
N TYR A 212 2.37 12.26 -21.22
CA TYR A 212 3.84 12.39 -21.13
C TYR A 212 4.30 13.80 -20.72
N SER A 213 3.40 14.80 -20.66
CA SER A 213 3.78 16.17 -20.26
C SER A 213 4.29 16.24 -18.82
N ILE A 214 3.88 15.29 -17.97
CA ILE A 214 4.38 15.18 -16.59
C ILE A 214 5.91 15.07 -16.53
N LEU A 215 6.55 14.49 -17.55
CA LEU A 215 7.99 14.26 -17.57
C LEU A 215 8.81 15.55 -17.68
N GLU A 216 8.20 16.63 -18.16
CA GLU A 216 8.81 17.95 -18.34
C GLU A 216 8.61 18.86 -17.12
N GLU A 217 7.71 18.48 -16.18
CA GLU A 217 7.44 19.28 -14.98
C GLU A 217 8.70 19.46 -14.14
N GLN A 218 8.94 20.70 -13.73
CA GLN A 218 10.05 21.03 -12.85
C GLN A 218 9.70 20.68 -11.42
N VAL A 219 10.40 19.74 -10.82
CA VAL A 219 10.16 19.23 -9.48
C VAL A 219 11.43 19.37 -8.66
N PRO A 220 11.37 19.94 -7.45
CA PRO A 220 12.53 20.06 -6.58
C PRO A 220 12.98 18.69 -6.04
N PHE A 221 14.29 18.49 -5.86
CA PHE A 221 14.79 17.44 -4.99
C PHE A 221 14.84 17.96 -3.53
N ASP A 222 14.59 17.07 -2.56
CA ASP A 222 14.64 17.36 -1.12
C ASP A 222 13.75 18.57 -0.70
N ASN A 223 12.66 18.79 -1.42
CA ASN A 223 11.81 19.96 -1.27
C ASN A 223 12.55 21.32 -1.37
N ASP A 224 13.73 21.36 -2.03
CA ASP A 224 14.53 22.55 -2.27
C ASP A 224 14.36 23.04 -3.71
N GLU A 225 13.67 24.15 -3.89
CA GLU A 225 13.38 24.75 -5.20
C GLU A 225 14.65 25.07 -6.01
N SER A 226 15.79 25.28 -5.35
CA SER A 226 17.08 25.50 -6.04
C SER A 226 17.62 24.26 -6.73
N LEU A 227 17.11 23.09 -6.40
CA LEU A 227 17.48 21.77 -6.95
C LEU A 227 16.43 21.23 -7.91
N ALA A 228 15.52 22.08 -8.41
CA ALA A 228 14.47 21.64 -9.33
C ALA A 228 15.05 21.10 -10.65
N ALA A 229 14.46 20.00 -11.12
CA ALA A 229 14.80 19.35 -12.37
C ALA A 229 13.54 18.77 -13.03
N PRO A 230 13.58 18.42 -14.33
CA PRO A 230 12.46 17.73 -14.96
C PRO A 230 12.11 16.43 -14.23
N PHE A 231 10.82 16.11 -14.13
CA PHE A 231 10.35 14.87 -13.48
C PHE A 231 11.01 13.61 -14.05
N LEU A 232 11.34 13.60 -15.33
CA LEU A 232 12.11 12.51 -15.95
C LEU A 232 13.47 12.28 -15.25
N GLU A 233 14.11 13.34 -14.73
CA GLU A 233 15.38 13.21 -14.00
C GLU A 233 15.20 12.50 -12.66
N HIS A 234 14.03 12.65 -12.00
CA HIS A 234 13.69 11.90 -10.80
C HIS A 234 13.61 10.40 -11.09
N LEU A 235 12.98 10.00 -12.19
CA LEU A 235 12.92 8.60 -12.61
C LEU A 235 14.31 8.05 -12.95
N ARG A 236 15.11 8.83 -13.68
CA ARG A 236 16.49 8.48 -14.03
C ARG A 236 17.33 8.22 -12.77
N ARG A 237 17.24 9.09 -11.77
CA ARG A 237 17.96 8.92 -10.50
C ARG A 237 17.45 7.75 -9.71
N SER A 238 16.14 7.48 -9.69
CA SER A 238 15.56 6.28 -9.06
C SER A 238 16.17 4.99 -9.62
N VAL A 239 16.24 4.87 -10.94
CA VAL A 239 16.81 3.69 -11.61
C VAL A 239 18.33 3.61 -11.40
N ASN A 240 19.06 4.72 -11.54
CA ASN A 240 20.50 4.77 -11.31
C ASN A 240 20.87 4.46 -9.86
N TYR A 241 20.05 4.87 -8.88
CA TYR A 241 20.27 4.54 -7.47
C TYR A 241 20.39 3.03 -7.26
N THR A 242 19.42 2.26 -7.75
CA THR A 242 19.48 0.80 -7.65
C THR A 242 20.65 0.21 -8.42
N MET A 243 20.96 0.71 -9.63
CA MET A 243 22.09 0.23 -10.44
C MET A 243 23.45 0.46 -9.78
N THR A 244 23.58 1.46 -8.92
CA THR A 244 24.85 1.82 -8.26
C THR A 244 24.97 1.31 -6.83
N HIS A 245 23.88 0.81 -6.25
CA HIS A 245 23.84 0.27 -4.88
C HIS A 245 23.66 -1.24 -4.89
N LEU A 246 24.69 -1.93 -5.38
CA LEU A 246 24.72 -3.40 -5.48
C LEU A 246 25.69 -3.99 -4.46
N GLY A 247 25.31 -5.12 -3.90
CA GLY A 247 26.13 -5.90 -2.98
C GLY A 247 27.03 -6.92 -3.67
N PRO A 248 27.69 -7.80 -2.90
CA PRO A 248 28.66 -8.79 -3.40
C PRO A 248 28.11 -9.76 -4.44
N HIS A 249 26.80 -10.09 -4.36
CA HIS A 249 26.14 -10.98 -5.30
C HIS A 249 25.52 -10.26 -6.51
N LYS A 250 25.80 -8.95 -6.67
CA LYS A 250 25.18 -8.07 -7.67
C LYS A 250 23.67 -7.94 -7.52
N LEU A 251 23.14 -8.23 -6.36
CA LEU A 251 21.79 -7.93 -5.95
C LEU A 251 21.75 -6.54 -5.31
N PRO A 252 20.59 -5.83 -5.33
CA PRO A 252 20.50 -4.52 -4.70
C PRO A 252 20.71 -4.59 -3.19
N LEU A 253 21.44 -3.62 -2.65
CA LEU A 253 21.54 -3.41 -1.21
C LEU A 253 20.15 -3.10 -0.64
N ILE A 254 19.80 -3.73 0.47
CA ILE A 254 18.48 -3.55 1.09
C ILE A 254 18.33 -2.19 1.80
N GLY A 255 19.47 -1.60 2.23
CA GLY A 255 19.46 -0.41 3.06
C GLY A 255 18.97 -0.68 4.47
N ARG A 256 18.11 0.18 4.99
CA ARG A 256 17.46 0.02 6.30
C ARG A 256 16.49 -1.16 6.32
N ALA A 257 15.66 -1.25 5.30
CA ALA A 257 14.76 -2.35 4.96
C ALA A 257 14.32 -2.19 3.50
N ASP A 258 13.52 -3.11 2.99
CA ASP A 258 12.75 -2.95 1.76
C ASP A 258 11.25 -2.83 2.09
N TRP A 259 10.36 -3.31 1.20
CA TRP A 259 8.91 -3.28 1.42
C TRP A 259 8.50 -3.86 2.78
N ASN A 260 9.22 -4.84 3.29
CA ASN A 260 9.02 -5.38 4.62
C ASN A 260 9.86 -4.58 5.63
N ASP A 261 9.26 -3.53 6.18
CA ASP A 261 9.89 -2.62 7.14
C ASP A 261 10.52 -3.33 8.35
N CYS A 262 10.02 -4.52 8.64
CA CYS A 262 10.42 -5.28 9.82
C CYS A 262 11.59 -6.25 9.58
N LEU A 263 12.05 -6.40 8.32
CA LEU A 263 13.23 -7.18 7.98
C LEU A 263 14.49 -6.28 8.02
N ASN A 264 15.14 -6.21 9.19
CA ASN A 264 16.16 -5.21 9.50
C ASN A 264 17.56 -5.80 9.47
N LEU A 265 18.04 -6.14 8.28
CA LEU A 265 19.31 -6.87 8.10
C LEU A 265 20.56 -6.02 8.37
N ASN A 266 20.42 -4.69 8.48
CA ASN A 266 21.49 -3.73 8.75
C ASN A 266 21.23 -2.86 10.00
N CYS A 267 20.05 -2.93 10.58
CA CYS A 267 19.63 -2.09 11.71
C CYS A 267 19.41 -2.98 12.93
N PHE A 268 20.49 -3.35 13.61
CA PHE A 268 20.45 -4.30 14.71
C PHE A 268 19.86 -3.68 15.97
N SER A 269 18.79 -4.27 16.47
CA SER A 269 18.20 -3.94 17.77
C SER A 269 18.52 -5.05 18.78
N ALA A 270 19.06 -4.68 19.95
CA ALA A 270 19.38 -5.64 21.00
C ALA A 270 18.12 -6.17 21.72
N HIS A 271 17.00 -5.47 21.59
CA HIS A 271 15.75 -5.79 22.29
C HIS A 271 14.57 -5.89 21.33
N PRO A 272 13.70 -6.92 21.45
CA PRO A 272 12.57 -7.13 20.54
C PRO A 272 11.55 -5.98 20.49
N GLY A 273 11.49 -5.15 21.52
CA GLY A 273 10.56 -4.01 21.59
C GLY A 273 11.10 -2.69 21.05
N GLU A 274 12.33 -2.64 20.56
CA GLU A 274 12.91 -1.44 19.97
C GLU A 274 12.45 -1.28 18.53
N SER A 275 12.10 -0.04 18.15
CA SER A 275 11.78 0.28 16.76
C SER A 275 13.04 0.31 15.91
N PHE A 276 13.08 -0.43 14.82
CA PHE A 276 14.16 -0.40 13.83
C PHE A 276 14.38 1.00 13.24
N GLN A 277 13.35 1.86 13.26
CA GLN A 277 13.43 3.22 12.72
C GLN A 277 14.35 4.14 13.52
N ILE A 278 14.59 3.84 14.79
CA ILE A 278 15.46 4.62 15.68
C ILE A 278 16.78 3.92 16.00
N THR A 279 16.96 2.68 15.56
CA THR A 279 18.22 1.95 15.70
C THR A 279 19.07 2.11 14.45
N GLY A 280 20.37 2.27 14.57
CA GLY A 280 21.31 2.35 13.45
C GLY A 280 22.07 1.06 13.25
N PRO A 281 22.86 0.91 12.18
CA PRO A 281 22.99 1.81 11.05
C PRO A 281 21.81 1.79 10.10
N SER A 282 21.66 2.84 9.28
CA SER A 282 20.60 2.91 8.26
C SER A 282 20.94 2.14 6.98
N GLU A 283 22.19 1.84 6.76
CA GLU A 283 22.71 1.09 5.61
C GLU A 283 23.79 0.11 6.05
N GLY A 284 23.79 -1.07 5.44
CA GLY A 284 24.84 -2.05 5.57
C GLY A 284 25.58 -2.27 4.24
N PRO A 285 26.87 -2.63 4.29
CA PRO A 285 27.68 -2.73 3.08
C PRO A 285 27.38 -3.98 2.25
N VAL A 286 26.69 -4.99 2.80
CA VAL A 286 26.56 -6.30 2.15
C VAL A 286 25.16 -6.91 2.22
N ALA A 287 24.24 -6.41 3.04
CA ALA A 287 22.89 -6.95 3.09
C ALA A 287 22.14 -6.62 1.79
N GLU A 288 21.64 -7.65 1.11
CA GLU A 288 21.05 -7.56 -0.24
C GLU A 288 19.63 -8.08 -0.27
N SER A 289 18.79 -7.54 -1.15
CA SER A 289 17.39 -7.94 -1.33
C SER A 289 17.15 -8.55 -2.70
N VAL A 290 16.69 -9.80 -2.74
CA VAL A 290 16.24 -10.45 -3.97
C VAL A 290 14.91 -9.85 -4.43
N PHE A 291 14.08 -9.39 -3.49
CA PHE A 291 12.83 -8.70 -3.80
C PHE A 291 13.06 -7.41 -4.60
N ILE A 292 14.00 -6.55 -4.16
CA ILE A 292 14.37 -5.33 -4.90
C ILE A 292 14.98 -5.71 -6.27
N GLY A 293 15.73 -6.83 -6.35
CA GLY A 293 16.21 -7.36 -7.62
C GLY A 293 15.08 -7.65 -8.60
N GLY A 294 14.02 -8.33 -8.13
CA GLY A 294 12.79 -8.57 -8.90
C GLY A 294 12.08 -7.26 -9.32
N MET A 295 11.98 -6.29 -8.39
CA MET A 295 11.44 -4.96 -8.71
C MET A 295 12.23 -4.25 -9.80
N PHE A 296 13.57 -4.29 -9.72
CA PHE A 296 14.42 -3.65 -10.72
C PHE A 296 14.24 -4.27 -12.10
N VAL A 297 14.15 -5.61 -12.19
CA VAL A 297 13.85 -6.27 -13.47
C VAL A 297 12.53 -5.78 -14.04
N LYS A 298 11.47 -5.68 -13.23
CA LYS A 298 10.14 -5.23 -13.66
C LYS A 298 10.13 -3.75 -14.05
N TYR A 299 10.52 -2.88 -13.16
CA TYR A 299 10.36 -1.43 -13.33
C TYR A 299 11.52 -0.80 -14.10
N GLY A 300 12.71 -1.38 -14.08
CA GLY A 300 13.79 -1.03 -14.99
C GLY A 300 13.42 -1.34 -16.45
N THR A 301 12.75 -2.46 -16.71
CA THR A 301 12.19 -2.78 -18.04
C THR A 301 11.14 -1.74 -18.46
N ALA A 302 10.27 -1.31 -17.54
CA ALA A 302 9.28 -0.26 -17.82
C ALA A 302 9.96 1.06 -18.16
N TYR A 303 10.99 1.45 -17.39
CA TYR A 303 11.76 2.66 -17.66
C TYR A 303 12.54 2.58 -18.98
N ALA A 304 13.14 1.43 -19.31
CA ALA A 304 13.82 1.24 -20.60
C ALA A 304 12.84 1.42 -21.78
N ARG A 305 11.61 0.90 -21.67
CA ARG A 305 10.54 1.13 -22.67
C ARG A 305 10.17 2.60 -22.79
N LEU A 306 10.08 3.31 -21.67
CA LEU A 306 9.86 4.76 -21.64
C LEU A 306 11.00 5.50 -22.37
N CYS A 307 12.26 5.15 -22.10
CA CYS A 307 13.41 5.72 -22.78
C CYS A 307 13.37 5.48 -24.30
N ILE A 308 12.99 4.28 -24.74
CA ILE A 308 12.79 3.98 -26.18
C ILE A 308 11.72 4.90 -26.78
N HIS A 309 10.57 5.03 -26.09
CA HIS A 309 9.48 5.89 -26.54
C HIS A 309 9.91 7.36 -26.69
N LEU A 310 10.77 7.83 -25.79
CA LEU A 310 11.31 9.20 -25.81
C LEU A 310 12.52 9.39 -26.76
N GLY A 311 12.99 8.34 -27.45
CA GLY A 311 14.17 8.38 -28.30
C GLY A 311 15.50 8.41 -27.54
N LEU A 312 15.53 8.12 -26.25
CA LEU A 312 16.74 8.07 -25.40
C LEU A 312 17.43 6.70 -25.53
N VAL A 313 17.95 6.40 -26.72
CA VAL A 313 18.39 5.05 -27.11
C VAL A 313 19.57 4.56 -26.27
N ASP A 314 20.56 5.41 -26.01
CA ASP A 314 21.75 5.02 -25.22
C ASP A 314 21.38 4.72 -23.77
N GLU A 315 20.47 5.50 -23.18
CA GLU A 315 19.97 5.27 -21.83
C GLU A 315 19.14 3.98 -21.76
N ALA A 316 18.28 3.75 -22.75
CA ALA A 316 17.51 2.52 -22.85
C ALA A 316 18.42 1.29 -22.94
N ALA A 317 19.49 1.34 -23.75
CA ALA A 317 20.46 0.26 -23.89
C ALA A 317 21.20 -0.02 -22.56
N LYS A 318 21.65 1.05 -21.87
CA LYS A 318 22.31 0.94 -20.56
C LYS A 318 21.41 0.27 -19.52
N VAL A 319 20.15 0.69 -19.42
CA VAL A 319 19.21 0.14 -18.44
C VAL A 319 18.81 -1.29 -18.80
N THR A 320 18.63 -1.60 -20.09
CA THR A 320 18.35 -2.97 -20.56
C THR A 320 19.47 -3.93 -20.16
N ALA A 321 20.74 -3.55 -20.38
CA ALA A 321 21.88 -4.36 -19.98
C ALA A 321 21.90 -4.60 -18.45
N ALA A 322 21.61 -3.55 -17.64
CA ALA A 322 21.55 -3.70 -16.18
C ALA A 322 20.38 -4.61 -15.73
N VAL A 323 19.25 -4.55 -16.43
CA VAL A 323 18.10 -5.46 -16.20
C VAL A 323 18.48 -6.92 -16.48
N GLU A 324 19.21 -7.17 -17.57
CA GLU A 324 19.69 -8.52 -17.90
C GLU A 324 20.68 -9.05 -16.85
N GLU A 325 21.62 -8.22 -16.39
CA GLU A 325 22.55 -8.59 -15.31
C GLU A 325 21.81 -8.87 -14.00
N MET A 326 20.81 -8.07 -13.64
CA MET A 326 20.00 -8.28 -12.45
C MET A 326 19.16 -9.55 -12.54
N ASN A 327 18.56 -9.83 -13.70
CA ASN A 327 17.85 -11.08 -13.94
C ASN A 327 18.78 -12.30 -13.76
N ALA A 328 20.02 -12.23 -14.27
CA ALA A 328 20.99 -13.27 -14.07
C ALA A 328 21.42 -13.42 -12.59
N ALA A 329 21.55 -12.32 -11.85
CA ALA A 329 21.85 -12.35 -10.42
C ALA A 329 20.73 -13.00 -9.61
N CYS A 330 19.46 -12.68 -9.91
CA CYS A 330 18.31 -13.31 -9.28
C CYS A 330 18.25 -14.82 -9.55
N LEU A 331 18.58 -15.28 -10.76
CA LEU A 331 18.58 -16.69 -11.14
C LEU A 331 19.79 -17.46 -10.62
N SER A 332 20.90 -16.80 -10.31
CA SER A 332 22.09 -17.43 -9.74
C SER A 332 22.11 -17.33 -8.21
N ALA A 333 22.51 -16.18 -7.68
CA ALA A 333 22.61 -15.95 -6.23
C ALA A 333 21.25 -15.89 -5.53
N GLY A 334 20.21 -15.38 -6.21
CA GLY A 334 18.87 -15.29 -5.66
C GLY A 334 18.10 -16.61 -5.64
N TRP A 335 18.54 -17.67 -6.31
CA TRP A 335 17.81 -18.94 -6.43
C TRP A 335 18.30 -20.01 -5.44
N ASP A 336 17.36 -20.68 -4.74
CA ASP A 336 17.66 -21.72 -3.74
C ASP A 336 17.32 -23.17 -4.22
N GLY A 337 17.14 -23.34 -5.53
CA GLY A 337 16.84 -24.64 -6.15
C GLY A 337 15.37 -24.96 -6.32
N ALA A 338 14.48 -24.41 -5.47
CA ALA A 338 13.04 -24.56 -5.56
C ALA A 338 12.24 -23.26 -5.44
N TRP A 339 12.84 -22.21 -4.89
CA TRP A 339 12.26 -20.89 -4.73
C TRP A 339 13.33 -19.79 -4.73
N PHE A 340 12.95 -18.52 -4.84
CA PHE A 340 13.85 -17.38 -4.70
C PHE A 340 14.12 -17.11 -3.22
N ARG A 341 15.42 -16.96 -2.85
CA ARG A 341 15.83 -16.49 -1.53
C ARG A 341 15.20 -15.14 -1.23
N ARG A 342 15.09 -14.82 0.07
CA ARG A 342 14.59 -13.49 0.47
C ARG A 342 15.67 -12.43 0.35
N ALA A 343 16.86 -12.72 0.86
CA ALA A 343 17.90 -11.75 1.04
C ALA A 343 19.25 -12.43 1.38
N TYR A 344 20.30 -11.61 1.49
CA TYR A 344 21.52 -11.91 2.23
C TYR A 344 21.66 -10.90 3.36
N ASP A 345 22.03 -11.37 4.56
CA ASP A 345 22.20 -10.49 5.72
C ASP A 345 23.51 -9.70 5.67
N ALA A 346 23.76 -8.85 6.67
CA ALA A 346 24.98 -8.04 6.77
C ALA A 346 26.29 -8.87 6.87
N TYR A 347 26.20 -10.15 7.11
CA TYR A 347 27.32 -11.08 7.18
C TYR A 347 27.47 -11.95 5.93
N GLY A 348 26.56 -11.77 4.95
CA GLY A 348 26.52 -12.56 3.73
C GLY A 348 25.84 -13.92 3.88
N ALA A 349 25.14 -14.18 4.98
CA ALA A 349 24.37 -15.40 5.15
C ALA A 349 23.02 -15.31 4.41
N PRO A 350 22.57 -16.40 3.74
CA PRO A 350 21.30 -16.39 3.00
C PRO A 350 20.11 -16.39 3.96
N ILE A 351 19.11 -15.56 3.64
CA ILE A 351 17.81 -15.49 4.30
C ILE A 351 16.75 -16.01 3.31
N GLY A 352 15.74 -16.72 3.80
CA GLY A 352 14.74 -17.33 2.92
C GLY A 352 15.29 -18.53 2.14
N SER A 353 16.21 -19.26 2.73
CA SER A 353 16.85 -20.46 2.18
C SER A 353 16.38 -21.72 2.91
N LYS A 354 16.37 -22.85 2.22
CA LYS A 354 16.14 -24.18 2.82
C LYS A 354 17.13 -24.51 3.95
N GLU A 355 18.27 -23.82 4.01
CA GLU A 355 19.29 -23.99 5.05
C GLU A 355 18.93 -23.27 6.36
N CYS A 356 17.99 -22.32 6.32
CA CYS A 356 17.51 -21.62 7.51
C CYS A 356 16.68 -22.56 8.40
N LYS A 357 16.81 -22.41 9.71
CA LYS A 357 15.97 -23.14 10.68
C LYS A 357 14.51 -22.73 10.57
N GLU A 358 14.25 -21.44 10.50
CA GLU A 358 12.95 -20.77 10.36
C GLU A 358 13.00 -19.77 9.21
N GLY A 359 11.90 -19.28 8.72
CA GLY A 359 11.88 -18.32 7.61
C GLY A 359 12.56 -18.87 6.34
N GLN A 360 12.25 -20.11 5.94
CA GLN A 360 12.89 -20.77 4.79
C GLN A 360 12.40 -20.22 3.45
N ILE A 361 11.13 -19.81 3.37
CA ILE A 361 10.52 -19.26 2.16
C ILE A 361 9.68 -18.04 2.51
N PHE A 362 9.75 -17.01 1.69
CA PHE A 362 9.01 -15.75 1.81
C PHE A 362 8.22 -15.48 0.54
N ILE A 363 7.02 -14.90 0.66
CA ILE A 363 6.14 -14.60 -0.47
C ILE A 363 6.69 -13.50 -1.39
N GLU A 364 7.35 -12.47 -0.83
CA GLU A 364 7.71 -11.25 -1.54
C GLU A 364 8.60 -11.49 -2.76
N PRO A 365 9.75 -12.21 -2.66
CA PRO A 365 10.57 -12.45 -3.83
C PRO A 365 9.90 -13.42 -4.82
N GLN A 366 9.06 -14.35 -4.35
CA GLN A 366 8.35 -15.25 -5.27
C GLN A 366 7.39 -14.46 -6.15
N GLY A 367 6.53 -13.66 -5.54
CA GLY A 367 5.57 -12.82 -6.27
C GLY A 367 6.27 -11.85 -7.22
N MET A 368 7.25 -11.09 -6.72
CA MET A 368 7.87 -10.01 -7.49
C MET A 368 8.77 -10.54 -8.62
N CYS A 369 9.63 -11.52 -8.37
CA CYS A 369 10.49 -12.08 -9.40
C CYS A 369 9.69 -12.74 -10.53
N VAL A 370 8.66 -13.54 -10.18
CA VAL A 370 7.85 -14.21 -11.19
C VAL A 370 6.99 -13.20 -11.98
N MET A 371 6.41 -12.21 -11.31
CA MET A 371 5.67 -11.11 -11.95
C MET A 371 6.57 -10.25 -12.87
N ALA A 372 7.89 -10.24 -12.63
CA ALA A 372 8.88 -9.64 -13.51
C ALA A 372 9.30 -10.54 -14.69
N GLY A 373 8.81 -11.77 -14.76
CA GLY A 373 9.15 -12.74 -15.79
C GLY A 373 10.45 -13.53 -15.53
N ILE A 374 11.08 -13.35 -14.36
CA ILE A 374 12.34 -14.04 -14.02
C ILE A 374 12.09 -15.54 -13.93
N GLY A 375 12.89 -16.34 -14.67
CA GLY A 375 12.79 -17.80 -14.67
C GLY A 375 11.56 -18.37 -15.41
N LYS A 376 10.79 -17.54 -16.14
CA LYS A 376 9.61 -17.99 -16.88
C LYS A 376 9.97 -19.00 -17.98
N GLN A 377 11.05 -18.74 -18.73
CA GLN A 377 11.48 -19.58 -19.84
C GLN A 377 12.26 -20.82 -19.38
N SER A 378 13.01 -20.72 -18.29
CA SER A 378 13.88 -21.78 -17.77
C SER A 378 13.23 -22.68 -16.72
N GLY A 379 12.03 -22.29 -16.22
CA GLY A 379 11.18 -23.10 -15.36
C GLY A 379 11.27 -22.80 -13.87
N GLU A 380 12.15 -21.89 -13.42
CA GLU A 380 12.27 -21.48 -12.01
C GLU A 380 10.99 -20.80 -11.53
N ALA A 381 10.36 -19.97 -12.36
CA ALA A 381 9.11 -19.31 -12.03
C ALA A 381 7.99 -20.31 -11.65
N LEU A 382 7.83 -21.38 -12.43
CA LEU A 382 6.84 -22.42 -12.12
C LEU A 382 7.17 -23.13 -10.81
N LYS A 383 8.45 -23.48 -10.58
CA LYS A 383 8.88 -24.12 -9.33
C LYS A 383 8.66 -23.22 -8.11
N ALA A 384 8.95 -21.91 -8.26
CA ALA A 384 8.72 -20.94 -7.19
C ALA A 384 7.23 -20.88 -6.81
N MET A 385 6.33 -20.81 -7.79
CA MET A 385 4.89 -20.80 -7.55
C MET A 385 4.38 -22.13 -6.97
N GLN A 386 4.92 -23.26 -7.38
CA GLN A 386 4.63 -24.56 -6.75
C GLN A 386 5.08 -24.58 -5.28
N SER A 387 6.26 -24.04 -4.97
CA SER A 387 6.75 -23.93 -3.59
C SER A 387 5.87 -23.01 -2.73
N VAL A 388 5.35 -21.91 -3.30
CA VAL A 388 4.36 -21.06 -2.63
C VAL A 388 3.09 -21.86 -2.32
N GLU A 389 2.57 -22.58 -3.29
CA GLU A 389 1.36 -23.41 -3.14
C GLU A 389 1.55 -24.50 -2.08
N GLU A 390 2.67 -25.18 -2.06
CA GLU A 390 2.95 -26.28 -1.13
C GLU A 390 3.22 -25.81 0.30
N ARG A 391 3.90 -24.67 0.47
CA ARG A 391 4.46 -24.26 1.76
C ARG A 391 3.76 -23.08 2.42
N LEU A 392 3.30 -22.10 1.64
CA LEU A 392 2.73 -20.86 2.16
C LEU A 392 1.21 -20.81 2.07
N ASP A 393 0.59 -21.64 1.24
CA ASP A 393 -0.83 -21.58 0.99
C ASP A 393 -1.68 -22.05 2.19
N THR A 394 -2.80 -21.37 2.42
CA THR A 394 -3.79 -21.70 3.43
C THR A 394 -5.21 -21.49 2.88
N LYS A 395 -6.20 -21.97 3.59
CA LYS A 395 -7.61 -21.74 3.20
C LYS A 395 -8.08 -20.28 3.24
N TYR A 396 -7.32 -19.39 3.90
CA TYR A 396 -7.67 -17.96 4.03
C TYR A 396 -6.73 -17.01 3.28
N GLY A 397 -5.75 -17.54 2.57
CA GLY A 397 -4.75 -16.80 1.83
C GLY A 397 -3.36 -17.38 2.01
N ILE A 398 -2.38 -16.71 1.43
CA ILE A 398 -0.98 -17.13 1.45
C ILE A 398 -0.26 -16.38 2.58
N VAL A 399 0.38 -17.14 3.49
CA VAL A 399 1.16 -16.55 4.58
C VAL A 399 2.46 -15.94 4.06
N LEU A 400 2.97 -14.92 4.77
CA LEU A 400 4.14 -14.16 4.34
C LEU A 400 5.40 -15.02 4.30
N LEU A 401 5.60 -15.90 5.27
CA LEU A 401 6.78 -16.77 5.35
C LEU A 401 6.47 -18.10 6.06
N GLN A 402 7.36 -19.09 5.89
CA GLN A 402 7.34 -20.34 6.64
C GLN A 402 8.75 -20.97 6.77
N PRO A 403 9.02 -21.70 7.86
CA PRO A 403 8.31 -21.72 9.15
C PRO A 403 8.32 -20.33 9.83
N ALA A 404 7.31 -20.07 10.67
CA ALA A 404 7.28 -18.84 11.48
C ALA A 404 8.46 -18.78 12.45
N TYR A 405 8.92 -17.57 12.76
CA TYR A 405 9.94 -17.36 13.79
C TYR A 405 9.35 -17.58 15.18
N THR A 406 10.00 -18.39 15.99
CA THR A 406 9.58 -18.70 17.36
C THR A 406 10.46 -18.06 18.42
N GLU A 407 11.58 -17.46 18.03
CA GLU A 407 12.52 -16.74 18.87
C GLU A 407 12.99 -15.44 18.17
N TYR A 408 13.53 -14.51 18.94
CA TYR A 408 14.06 -13.26 18.41
C TYR A 408 15.47 -13.49 17.81
N TYR A 409 15.61 -13.11 16.54
CA TYR A 409 16.87 -13.17 15.79
C TYR A 409 17.44 -11.76 15.61
N LEU A 410 18.56 -11.48 16.28
CA LEU A 410 19.19 -10.16 16.25
C LEU A 410 19.53 -9.68 14.82
N ASN A 411 19.96 -10.58 13.95
CA ASN A 411 20.34 -10.29 12.57
C ASN A 411 19.15 -10.17 11.59
N LEU A 412 17.93 -10.43 12.04
CA LEU A 412 16.70 -10.27 11.26
C LEU A 412 15.87 -9.08 11.71
N GLY A 413 15.97 -8.71 12.99
CA GLY A 413 15.29 -7.57 13.58
C GLY A 413 13.81 -7.83 13.91
N GLU A 414 13.01 -6.81 13.73
CA GLU A 414 11.63 -6.74 14.25
C GLU A 414 10.71 -7.86 13.74
N ILE A 415 10.91 -8.36 12.53
CA ILE A 415 10.11 -9.45 11.97
C ILE A 415 10.03 -10.68 12.88
N SER A 416 11.12 -10.98 13.60
CA SER A 416 11.20 -12.11 14.51
C SER A 416 10.70 -11.80 15.93
N SER A 417 10.26 -10.56 16.21
CA SER A 417 9.68 -10.16 17.50
C SER A 417 8.17 -10.40 17.57
N TYR A 418 7.49 -10.47 16.43
CA TYR A 418 6.05 -10.71 16.41
C TYR A 418 5.71 -12.16 16.74
N PRO A 419 4.56 -12.41 17.39
CA PRO A 419 4.08 -13.77 17.62
C PRO A 419 3.88 -14.52 16.29
N PRO A 420 4.14 -15.84 16.24
CA PRO A 420 3.89 -16.66 15.07
C PRO A 420 2.47 -16.51 14.52
N GLY A 421 2.35 -16.31 13.20
CA GLY A 421 1.08 -16.12 12.51
C GLY A 421 0.53 -14.69 12.54
N TYR A 422 1.26 -13.73 13.11
CA TYR A 422 0.83 -12.33 13.14
C TYR A 422 1.78 -11.42 12.37
N LYS A 423 1.21 -10.39 11.75
CA LYS A 423 1.93 -9.39 10.98
C LYS A 423 2.91 -10.04 10.00
N GLU A 424 4.14 -9.53 9.96
CA GLU A 424 5.18 -10.03 9.06
C GLU A 424 5.74 -11.39 9.47
N ASN A 425 5.49 -11.87 10.70
CA ASN A 425 5.91 -13.20 11.12
C ASN A 425 4.85 -14.27 10.79
N ALA A 426 4.80 -14.68 9.53
CA ALA A 426 3.89 -15.73 9.02
C ALA A 426 2.38 -15.39 9.10
N GLY A 427 1.99 -14.11 9.24
CA GLY A 427 0.64 -13.66 8.96
C GLY A 427 0.33 -13.76 7.46
N ILE A 428 -0.97 -13.78 7.10
CA ILE A 428 -1.41 -13.58 5.72
C ILE A 428 -1.43 -12.07 5.50
N PHE A 429 -0.38 -11.54 4.89
CA PHE A 429 -0.33 -10.12 4.56
C PHE A 429 -1.07 -9.93 3.23
N CYS A 430 -2.27 -9.35 3.31
CA CYS A 430 -3.19 -9.31 2.16
C CYS A 430 -2.64 -8.48 0.98
N HIS A 431 -1.72 -7.56 1.24
CA HIS A 431 -1.04 -6.75 0.23
C HIS A 431 -0.18 -7.58 -0.75
N ASN A 432 0.47 -8.66 -0.27
CA ASN A 432 1.35 -9.50 -1.10
C ASN A 432 0.60 -10.59 -1.87
N ASN A 433 -0.59 -10.97 -1.43
CA ASN A 433 -1.36 -12.01 -2.10
C ASN A 433 -1.68 -11.66 -3.56
N PRO A 434 -2.07 -10.41 -3.93
CA PRO A 434 -2.20 -9.99 -5.32
C PRO A 434 -0.91 -10.08 -6.15
N TRP A 435 0.28 -9.98 -5.56
CA TRP A 435 1.52 -10.22 -6.29
C TRP A 435 1.62 -11.66 -6.77
N VAL A 436 1.17 -12.62 -5.96
CA VAL A 436 1.08 -14.03 -6.37
C VAL A 436 0.01 -14.22 -7.42
N VAL A 437 -1.13 -13.52 -7.33
CA VAL A 437 -2.15 -13.52 -8.41
C VAL A 437 -1.54 -13.10 -9.74
N CYS A 438 -0.82 -11.98 -9.77
CA CYS A 438 -0.13 -11.51 -10.98
C CYS A 438 0.95 -12.50 -11.46
N ALA A 439 1.70 -13.10 -10.53
CA ALA A 439 2.73 -14.08 -10.83
C ALA A 439 2.16 -15.36 -11.45
N GLU A 440 1.07 -15.89 -10.89
CA GLU A 440 0.37 -17.06 -11.43
C GLU A 440 -0.20 -16.80 -12.83
N ALA A 441 -0.76 -15.61 -13.04
CA ALA A 441 -1.25 -15.18 -14.35
C ALA A 441 -0.10 -15.04 -15.36
N GLU A 442 1.04 -14.47 -14.94
CA GLU A 442 2.23 -14.29 -15.79
C GLU A 442 2.76 -15.64 -16.34
N ILE A 443 2.68 -16.71 -15.57
CA ILE A 443 3.07 -18.06 -16.00
C ILE A 443 1.93 -18.90 -16.60
N GLY A 444 0.76 -18.27 -16.85
CA GLY A 444 -0.37 -18.92 -17.51
C GLY A 444 -1.24 -19.81 -16.62
N ARG A 445 -1.14 -19.71 -15.29
CA ARG A 445 -1.94 -20.45 -14.32
C ARG A 445 -3.17 -19.67 -13.85
N GLY A 446 -4.04 -19.25 -14.80
CA GLY A 446 -5.18 -18.38 -14.55
C GLY A 446 -6.17 -18.91 -13.49
N ASP A 447 -6.50 -20.20 -13.51
CA ASP A 447 -7.38 -20.81 -12.49
C ASP A 447 -6.78 -20.68 -11.09
N ARG A 448 -5.47 -20.83 -10.96
CA ARG A 448 -4.77 -20.69 -9.69
C ARG A 448 -4.73 -19.21 -9.24
N ALA A 449 -4.47 -18.30 -10.16
CA ALA A 449 -4.54 -16.87 -9.90
C ALA A 449 -5.91 -16.48 -9.31
N PHE A 450 -7.00 -16.96 -9.92
CA PHE A 450 -8.34 -16.71 -9.41
C PHE A 450 -8.60 -17.34 -8.03
N GLN A 451 -8.11 -18.55 -7.78
CA GLN A 451 -8.22 -19.19 -6.46
C GLN A 451 -7.53 -18.36 -5.36
N VAL A 452 -6.33 -17.81 -5.63
CA VAL A 452 -5.62 -16.94 -4.68
C VAL A 452 -6.40 -15.64 -4.46
N TYR A 453 -6.88 -15.02 -5.53
CA TYR A 453 -7.75 -13.83 -5.45
C TYR A 453 -8.96 -14.05 -4.55
N ALA A 454 -9.71 -15.14 -4.78
CA ALA A 454 -10.95 -15.42 -4.07
C ALA A 454 -10.75 -15.62 -2.55
N ARG A 455 -9.59 -16.09 -2.09
CA ARG A 455 -9.32 -16.35 -0.67
C ARG A 455 -9.24 -15.11 0.20
N THR A 456 -8.78 -14.01 -0.35
CA THR A 456 -8.66 -12.73 0.37
C THR A 456 -9.72 -11.71 -0.05
N CYS A 457 -10.52 -12.01 -1.06
CA CYS A 457 -11.57 -11.13 -1.55
C CYS A 457 -12.78 -11.14 -0.61
N PRO A 458 -13.21 -9.98 -0.07
CA PRO A 458 -14.26 -9.89 0.93
C PRO A 458 -15.60 -10.52 0.53
N ALA A 459 -15.99 -10.44 -0.74
CA ALA A 459 -17.24 -11.05 -1.20
C ALA A 459 -17.24 -12.59 -1.11
N TYR A 460 -16.07 -13.22 -1.09
CA TYR A 460 -15.94 -14.68 -0.91
C TYR A 460 -15.78 -15.10 0.55
N THR A 461 -15.53 -14.14 1.46
CA THR A 461 -15.40 -14.41 2.89
C THR A 461 -16.70 -14.21 3.67
N GLU A 462 -17.81 -13.89 3.01
CA GLU A 462 -19.13 -13.68 3.65
C GLU A 462 -19.55 -14.86 4.55
N ALA A 463 -19.34 -16.10 4.07
CA ALA A 463 -19.71 -17.30 4.80
C ALA A 463 -18.90 -17.54 6.09
N ILE A 464 -17.78 -16.83 6.26
CA ILE A 464 -16.87 -16.92 7.40
C ILE A 464 -16.75 -15.59 8.17
N SER A 465 -17.74 -14.72 8.06
CA SER A 465 -17.73 -13.40 8.70
C SER A 465 -17.49 -13.43 10.20
N GLU A 466 -17.99 -14.47 10.90
CA GLU A 466 -17.76 -14.70 12.33
C GLU A 466 -16.28 -14.97 12.68
N ILE A 467 -15.50 -15.47 11.71
CA ILE A 467 -14.07 -15.71 11.85
C ILE A 467 -13.30 -14.48 11.37
N HIS A 468 -13.64 -13.98 10.18
CA HIS A 468 -12.91 -12.91 9.48
C HIS A 468 -13.05 -11.55 10.19
N ARG A 469 -14.25 -11.16 10.60
CA ARG A 469 -14.53 -10.01 11.49
C ARG A 469 -14.11 -8.65 10.95
N THR A 470 -14.24 -8.41 9.65
CA THR A 470 -14.12 -7.08 9.05
C THR A 470 -15.48 -6.52 8.68
N GLU A 471 -15.50 -5.25 8.30
CA GLU A 471 -16.66 -4.63 7.68
C GLU A 471 -16.99 -5.34 6.36
N PRO A 472 -18.26 -5.41 5.97
CA PRO A 472 -18.66 -6.03 4.71
C PRO A 472 -17.95 -5.41 3.51
N TYR A 473 -17.40 -6.26 2.63
CA TYR A 473 -16.74 -5.88 1.38
C TYR A 473 -15.45 -5.05 1.53
N VAL A 474 -14.86 -5.01 2.71
CA VAL A 474 -13.63 -4.26 3.00
C VAL A 474 -12.42 -5.19 3.07
N TYR A 475 -11.38 -4.85 2.31
CA TYR A 475 -10.09 -5.51 2.40
C TYR A 475 -9.36 -5.09 3.68
N SER A 476 -8.73 -6.06 4.33
CA SER A 476 -7.84 -5.85 5.47
C SER A 476 -6.37 -5.81 5.04
N GLN A 477 -5.52 -5.27 5.89
CA GLN A 477 -4.07 -5.32 5.72
C GLN A 477 -3.55 -6.74 5.90
N MET A 478 -4.02 -7.43 6.95
CA MET A 478 -3.59 -8.79 7.27
C MET A 478 -4.73 -9.65 7.81
N ILE A 479 -4.53 -10.96 7.68
CA ILE A 479 -5.33 -12.00 8.30
C ILE A 479 -4.38 -12.85 9.15
N ALA A 480 -4.79 -13.24 10.36
CA ALA A 480 -3.99 -14.11 11.22
C ALA A 480 -3.68 -15.42 10.50
N GLY A 481 -2.39 -15.78 10.44
CA GLY A 481 -1.88 -16.95 9.74
C GLY A 481 -2.13 -18.27 10.48
N LYS A 482 -1.74 -19.38 9.87
CA LYS A 482 -2.00 -20.74 10.38
C LYS A 482 -1.35 -21.04 11.74
N ASP A 483 -0.31 -20.30 12.09
CA ASP A 483 0.42 -20.46 13.36
C ASP A 483 -0.19 -19.62 14.50
N ALA A 484 -1.16 -18.74 14.19
CA ALA A 484 -1.85 -17.92 15.18
C ALA A 484 -3.07 -18.64 15.79
N PRO A 485 -3.34 -18.46 17.09
CA PRO A 485 -4.55 -18.98 17.73
C PRO A 485 -5.87 -18.50 17.10
N SER A 486 -5.87 -17.27 16.53
CA SER A 486 -7.02 -16.68 15.86
C SER A 486 -6.95 -16.82 14.32
N PHE A 487 -6.43 -17.94 13.81
CA PHE A 487 -6.30 -18.19 12.37
C PHE A 487 -7.56 -17.81 11.59
N GLY A 488 -7.40 -16.93 10.62
CA GLY A 488 -8.47 -16.42 9.77
C GLY A 488 -9.07 -15.08 10.21
N GLU A 489 -8.74 -14.57 11.41
CA GLU A 489 -9.20 -13.27 11.88
C GLU A 489 -8.42 -12.14 11.20
N ALA A 490 -9.13 -11.23 10.54
CA ALA A 490 -8.54 -10.10 9.86
C ALA A 490 -8.27 -8.92 10.80
N LYS A 491 -7.30 -8.09 10.44
CA LYS A 491 -6.88 -6.90 11.19
C LYS A 491 -6.61 -5.72 10.24
N ASN A 492 -6.75 -4.51 10.75
CA ASN A 492 -6.41 -3.26 10.07
C ASN A 492 -7.10 -3.14 8.70
N SER A 493 -8.43 -3.01 8.73
CA SER A 493 -9.25 -2.78 7.54
C SER A 493 -9.16 -1.35 7.01
N TRP A 494 -9.59 -1.11 5.78
CA TRP A 494 -9.70 0.17 5.07
C TRP A 494 -8.38 0.73 4.51
N LEU A 495 -7.47 1.20 5.35
CA LEU A 495 -6.30 1.99 4.92
C LEU A 495 -5.10 1.09 4.63
N THR A 496 -5.15 0.39 3.52
CA THR A 496 -4.14 -0.58 3.10
C THR A 496 -3.96 -0.59 1.58
N GLY A 497 -2.76 -0.84 1.11
CA GLY A 497 -2.46 -1.07 -0.30
C GLY A 497 -3.07 -2.36 -0.88
N THR A 498 -3.68 -3.19 -0.05
CA THR A 498 -4.39 -4.41 -0.50
C THR A 498 -5.44 -4.08 -1.55
N ALA A 499 -6.25 -3.03 -1.34
CA ALA A 499 -7.31 -2.67 -2.28
C ALA A 499 -6.76 -2.30 -3.66
N ALA A 500 -5.69 -1.50 -3.73
CA ALA A 500 -5.06 -1.08 -4.98
C ALA A 500 -4.44 -2.27 -5.73
N TRP A 501 -3.66 -3.09 -5.03
CA TRP A 501 -3.05 -4.26 -5.65
C TRP A 501 -4.06 -5.34 -6.05
N THR A 502 -5.13 -5.51 -5.28
CA THR A 502 -6.19 -6.43 -5.66
C THR A 502 -6.95 -5.92 -6.88
N PHE A 503 -7.22 -4.61 -6.98
CA PHE A 503 -7.81 -4.01 -8.17
C PHE A 503 -6.94 -4.22 -9.40
N LEU A 504 -5.63 -3.94 -9.30
CA LEU A 504 -4.68 -4.19 -10.38
C LEU A 504 -4.68 -5.67 -10.79
N SER A 505 -4.60 -6.59 -9.84
CA SER A 505 -4.51 -8.02 -10.13
C SER A 505 -5.76 -8.57 -10.81
N ILE A 506 -6.96 -8.16 -10.37
CA ILE A 506 -8.19 -8.63 -11.00
C ILE A 506 -8.42 -7.97 -12.36
N SER A 507 -8.21 -6.65 -12.48
CA SER A 507 -8.51 -5.91 -13.70
C SER A 507 -7.51 -6.15 -14.82
N GLN A 508 -6.20 -6.32 -14.50
CA GLN A 508 -5.14 -6.40 -15.50
C GLN A 508 -4.54 -7.80 -15.66
N ALA A 509 -4.55 -8.65 -14.63
CA ALA A 509 -3.92 -9.96 -14.70
C ALA A 509 -4.93 -11.10 -14.90
N ILE A 510 -6.16 -10.98 -14.40
CA ILE A 510 -7.21 -12.01 -14.55
C ILE A 510 -8.18 -11.66 -15.67
N LEU A 511 -8.72 -10.44 -15.68
CA LEU A 511 -9.72 -10.03 -16.69
C LEU A 511 -9.07 -9.49 -17.97
N GLY A 512 -7.86 -8.95 -17.92
CA GLY A 512 -7.07 -8.45 -19.05
C GLY A 512 -7.40 -7.02 -19.41
#